data_47e7432b768b20af0c87b135bb92e585
#
_entry.id   47e7432b768b20af0c87b135bb92e585
#
_cell.length_a   1.000
_cell.length_b   1.000
_cell.length_c   1.000
_cell.angle_alpha   90.00
_cell.angle_beta   90.00
_cell.angle_gamma   90.00
#
_symmetry.space_group_name_H-M   'P 1'
#
loop_
_entity.id
_entity.type
_entity.pdbx_description
1 polymer ?
#
loop_
_entity_poly.entity_id
_entity_poly.type
_entity_poly.pdbx_seq_one_letter_code
_entity_poly.pdbx_strand_id
1 'polypeptide(L)'
;MKSGSDQVVRTRPRLEAIDQFRGFAILLMVLADYLAKPQRVPAWLKHTPDVGLTVIDLIAPLFIFAVGLTYGISFRRGLARSGAWQTTVDFVRRYAALIGIGYLLTLLGDSTGIYESTVNWGLLQAIGAAGLVTLIVIGLRWQWRLVAGLALLAAYQVLLDRFWLQDVLDAIHGGPWAAMAWGSMLILATVLADFYHDGALRKLHLWASLTFLVTGIALAWLLPVSKNRVSASYVLLAVGISALVFGLFHLLESRWRLRLPVLSEWGRNALLLYLLHGVVIGVFALPPVPAWYVQAPPWLIALQAAALVAVLSWVGAYLDRRGLYFTL
;
A
#
# COMPACT_ATOMS: atom_id res chain seq x y z
N MET A 1 -53.92 -5.23 -10.10
CA MET A 1 -52.71 -5.09 -10.94
C MET A 1 -51.71 -4.24 -10.18
N LYS A 2 -50.75 -4.86 -9.51
CA LYS A 2 -49.65 -4.17 -8.82
C LYS A 2 -48.42 -4.29 -9.73
N SER A 3 -48.05 -3.17 -10.34
CA SER A 3 -46.79 -3.02 -11.06
C SER A 3 -45.71 -2.75 -10.01
N GLY A 4 -44.98 -3.82 -9.63
CA GLY A 4 -43.76 -3.69 -8.86
C GLY A 4 -42.64 -3.29 -9.79
N SER A 5 -42.26 -2.02 -9.74
CA SER A 5 -41.01 -1.57 -10.35
C SER A 5 -39.85 -2.04 -9.47
N ASP A 6 -39.32 -3.23 -9.77
CA ASP A 6 -38.02 -3.66 -9.29
C ASP A 6 -36.96 -2.69 -9.87
N GLN A 7 -36.64 -1.67 -9.09
CA GLN A 7 -35.42 -0.90 -9.32
C GLN A 7 -34.25 -1.83 -9.04
N VAL A 8 -33.79 -2.52 -10.09
CA VAL A 8 -32.48 -3.18 -10.09
C VAL A 8 -31.46 -2.08 -9.82
N VAL A 9 -30.99 -2.02 -8.56
CA VAL A 9 -29.84 -1.21 -8.18
C VAL A 9 -28.69 -1.72 -9.04
N ARG A 10 -28.41 -1.03 -10.15
CA ARG A 10 -27.24 -1.27 -10.99
C ARG A 10 -26.00 -0.95 -10.14
N THR A 11 -25.52 -1.94 -9.40
CA THR A 11 -24.19 -1.89 -8.85
C THR A 11 -23.24 -1.69 -10.01
N ARG A 12 -22.56 -0.52 -10.08
CA ARG A 12 -21.52 -0.28 -11.09
C ARG A 12 -20.55 -1.46 -11.03
N PRO A 13 -20.11 -2.00 -12.18
CA PRO A 13 -19.22 -3.13 -12.20
C PRO A 13 -18.00 -2.78 -11.33
N ARG A 14 -17.68 -3.66 -10.39
CA ARG A 14 -16.51 -3.57 -9.55
C ARG A 14 -15.31 -3.58 -10.47
N LEU A 15 -14.38 -2.65 -10.30
CA LEU A 15 -13.22 -2.57 -11.17
C LEU A 15 -12.24 -3.68 -10.75
N GLU A 16 -12.36 -4.82 -11.41
CA GLU A 16 -11.60 -6.05 -11.16
C GLU A 16 -10.09 -5.78 -11.13
N ALA A 17 -9.58 -4.94 -12.05
CA ALA A 17 -8.17 -4.56 -12.09
C ALA A 17 -7.67 -3.95 -10.76
N ILE A 18 -8.52 -3.18 -10.07
CA ILE A 18 -8.14 -2.58 -8.76
C ILE A 18 -8.05 -3.67 -7.69
N ASP A 19 -9.01 -4.60 -7.65
CA ASP A 19 -8.98 -5.69 -6.67
C ASP A 19 -7.78 -6.62 -6.96
N GLN A 20 -7.50 -6.97 -8.21
CA GLN A 20 -6.33 -7.77 -8.59
C GLN A 20 -5.02 -7.06 -8.24
N PHE A 21 -4.89 -5.78 -8.52
CA PHE A 21 -3.69 -5.00 -8.18
C PHE A 21 -3.48 -4.91 -6.66
N ARG A 22 -4.55 -4.70 -5.89
CA ARG A 22 -4.48 -4.71 -4.42
C ARG A 22 -4.07 -6.07 -3.88
N GLY A 23 -4.65 -7.15 -4.43
CA GLY A 23 -4.29 -8.51 -4.07
C GLY A 23 -2.85 -8.84 -4.42
N PHE A 24 -2.35 -8.37 -5.55
CA PHE A 24 -0.94 -8.49 -5.91
C PHE A 24 -0.02 -7.80 -4.90
N ALA A 25 -0.36 -6.56 -4.49
CA ALA A 25 0.41 -5.84 -3.49
C ALA A 25 0.45 -6.59 -2.13
N ILE A 26 -0.68 -7.15 -1.68
CA ILE A 26 -0.73 -7.94 -0.44
C ILE A 26 0.03 -9.26 -0.58
N LEU A 27 -0.10 -9.95 -1.70
CA LEU A 27 0.64 -11.19 -1.95
C LEU A 27 2.16 -10.95 -1.86
N LEU A 28 2.65 -9.89 -2.51
CA LEU A 28 4.05 -9.51 -2.43
C LEU A 28 4.48 -9.16 -1.00
N MET A 29 3.61 -8.50 -0.23
CA MET A 29 3.88 -8.14 1.16
C MET A 29 4.02 -9.37 2.05
N VAL A 30 3.10 -10.31 1.94
CA VAL A 30 3.16 -11.60 2.66
C VAL A 30 4.47 -12.34 2.35
N LEU A 31 4.86 -12.38 1.08
CA LEU A 31 6.11 -13.00 0.67
C LEU A 31 7.33 -12.24 1.21
N ALA A 32 7.33 -10.91 1.16
CA ALA A 32 8.43 -10.09 1.66
C ALA A 32 8.66 -10.27 3.16
N ASP A 33 7.58 -10.21 3.94
CA ASP A 33 7.64 -10.37 5.39
C ASP A 33 8.09 -11.79 5.77
N TYR A 34 7.64 -12.83 5.04
CA TYR A 34 8.12 -14.18 5.22
C TYR A 34 9.61 -14.33 4.88
N LEU A 35 10.07 -13.72 3.77
CA LEU A 35 11.44 -13.82 3.27
C LEU A 35 12.45 -12.93 4.04
N ALA A 36 11.99 -12.07 4.94
CA ALA A 36 12.85 -11.13 5.68
C ALA A 36 13.84 -11.85 6.61
N LYS A 37 13.40 -12.90 7.33
CA LYS A 37 14.19 -13.60 8.35
C LYS A 37 15.13 -14.69 7.81
N PRO A 38 14.77 -15.55 6.83
CA PRO A 38 15.65 -16.60 6.36
C PRO A 38 16.97 -16.05 5.78
N GLN A 39 18.10 -16.65 6.17
CA GLN A 39 19.42 -16.14 5.82
C GLN A 39 19.79 -16.39 4.35
N ARG A 40 19.32 -17.51 3.77
CA ARG A 40 19.67 -17.96 2.41
C ARG A 40 18.77 -17.37 1.31
N VAL A 41 18.18 -16.18 1.55
CA VAL A 41 17.41 -15.45 0.56
C VAL A 41 18.31 -14.48 -0.19
N PRO A 42 18.25 -14.42 -1.54
CA PRO A 42 19.02 -13.46 -2.33
C PRO A 42 18.76 -12.01 -1.92
N ALA A 43 19.81 -11.17 -1.98
CA ALA A 43 19.74 -9.78 -1.52
C ALA A 43 18.66 -8.93 -2.25
N TRP A 44 18.40 -9.22 -3.53
CA TRP A 44 17.36 -8.51 -4.30
C TRP A 44 15.92 -8.81 -3.86
N LEU A 45 15.72 -9.85 -3.03
CA LEU A 45 14.47 -10.18 -2.34
C LEU A 45 14.46 -9.71 -0.88
N LYS A 46 15.36 -8.84 -0.49
CA LYS A 46 15.39 -8.20 0.83
C LYS A 46 15.35 -6.68 0.66
N HIS A 47 14.97 -5.99 1.73
CA HIS A 47 15.06 -4.53 1.77
C HIS A 47 16.51 -4.07 1.64
N THR A 48 16.71 -2.95 0.96
CA THR A 48 18.02 -2.26 0.99
C THR A 48 18.28 -1.72 2.40
N PRO A 49 19.53 -1.75 2.89
CA PRO A 49 19.87 -1.19 4.20
C PRO A 49 19.53 0.30 4.33
N ASP A 50 19.81 1.10 3.31
CA ASP A 50 19.43 2.53 3.24
C ASP A 50 19.26 2.94 1.77
N VAL A 51 20.36 3.17 1.03
CA VAL A 51 20.34 3.69 -0.34
C VAL A 51 20.26 2.56 -1.34
N GLY A 52 19.35 2.68 -2.29
CA GLY A 52 19.08 1.72 -3.34
C GLY A 52 17.60 1.41 -3.46
N LEU A 53 17.26 0.50 -4.35
CA LEU A 53 15.89 0.09 -4.61
C LEU A 53 15.86 -1.39 -5.00
N THR A 54 15.14 -2.19 -4.23
CA THR A 54 14.79 -3.57 -4.59
C THR A 54 13.31 -3.68 -4.90
N VAL A 55 12.90 -4.83 -5.41
CA VAL A 55 11.47 -5.12 -5.65
C VAL A 55 10.67 -5.04 -4.34
N ILE A 56 11.28 -5.47 -3.24
CA ILE A 56 10.65 -5.47 -1.91
C ILE A 56 10.38 -4.03 -1.43
N ASP A 57 11.23 -3.08 -1.77
CA ASP A 57 11.06 -1.68 -1.39
C ASP A 57 9.86 -1.00 -2.09
N LEU A 58 9.36 -1.58 -3.18
CA LEU A 58 8.20 -1.08 -3.91
C LEU A 58 6.86 -1.56 -3.36
N ILE A 59 6.83 -2.54 -2.45
CA ILE A 59 5.58 -3.16 -2.00
C ILE A 59 4.69 -2.18 -1.24
N ALA A 60 5.25 -1.43 -0.30
CA ALA A 60 4.51 -0.40 0.43
C ALA A 60 3.92 0.68 -0.50
N PRO A 61 4.67 1.24 -1.46
CA PRO A 61 4.13 2.11 -2.51
C PRO A 61 3.00 1.51 -3.32
N LEU A 62 3.12 0.26 -3.78
CA LEU A 62 2.05 -0.43 -4.51
C LEU A 62 0.75 -0.45 -3.70
N PHE A 63 0.86 -0.74 -2.40
CA PHE A 63 -0.31 -0.77 -1.54
C PHE A 63 -0.90 0.63 -1.30
N ILE A 64 -0.07 1.64 -1.03
CA ILE A 64 -0.51 3.04 -0.89
C ILE A 64 -1.17 3.52 -2.19
N PHE A 65 -0.61 3.17 -3.35
CA PHE A 65 -1.21 3.47 -4.63
C PHE A 65 -2.59 2.81 -4.81
N ALA A 66 -2.73 1.54 -4.41
CA ALA A 66 -4.02 0.84 -4.42
C ALA A 66 -5.08 1.53 -3.54
N VAL A 67 -4.69 2.08 -2.38
CA VAL A 67 -5.57 2.91 -1.54
C VAL A 67 -5.96 4.18 -2.31
N GLY A 68 -5.00 4.85 -2.95
CA GLY A 68 -5.21 6.06 -3.74
C GLY A 68 -6.23 5.88 -4.87
N LEU A 69 -6.20 4.73 -5.57
CA LEU A 69 -7.15 4.40 -6.64
C LEU A 69 -8.62 4.46 -6.21
N THR A 70 -8.90 4.22 -4.95
CA THR A 70 -10.28 4.17 -4.42
C THR A 70 -10.62 5.31 -3.47
N TYR A 71 -9.62 6.02 -2.96
CA TYR A 71 -9.78 7.06 -1.93
C TYR A 71 -10.78 8.15 -2.34
N GLY A 72 -10.52 8.80 -3.48
CA GLY A 72 -11.37 9.90 -3.99
C GLY A 72 -12.80 9.45 -4.32
N ILE A 73 -12.97 8.24 -4.86
CA ILE A 73 -14.29 7.68 -5.15
C ILE A 73 -15.07 7.42 -3.86
N SER A 74 -14.41 6.82 -2.86
CA SER A 74 -15.02 6.54 -1.56
C SER A 74 -15.42 7.83 -0.85
N PHE A 75 -14.56 8.85 -0.90
CA PHE A 75 -14.84 10.16 -0.31
C PHE A 75 -16.03 10.83 -0.98
N ARG A 76 -16.06 10.90 -2.32
CA ARG A 76 -17.20 11.48 -3.07
C ARG A 76 -18.52 10.74 -2.82
N ARG A 77 -18.48 9.40 -2.70
CA ARG A 77 -19.67 8.60 -2.35
C ARG A 77 -20.14 8.89 -0.93
N GLY A 78 -19.23 9.06 0.02
CA GLY A 78 -19.52 9.47 1.38
C GLY A 78 -20.22 10.83 1.42
N LEU A 79 -19.63 11.84 0.73
CA LEU A 79 -20.21 13.18 0.61
C LEU A 79 -21.65 13.16 0.10
N ALA A 80 -21.92 12.36 -0.94
CA ALA A 80 -23.26 12.25 -1.53
C ALA A 80 -24.26 11.51 -0.62
N ARG A 81 -23.78 10.61 0.25
CA ARG A 81 -24.64 9.79 1.13
C ARG A 81 -24.91 10.45 2.48
N SER A 82 -23.90 11.01 3.10
CA SER A 82 -23.88 11.38 4.52
C SER A 82 -23.48 12.84 4.78
N GLY A 83 -23.14 13.60 3.73
CA GLY A 83 -22.65 14.98 3.85
C GLY A 83 -21.18 15.07 4.30
N ALA A 84 -20.66 16.32 4.31
CA ALA A 84 -19.23 16.56 4.50
C ALA A 84 -18.74 16.18 5.91
N TRP A 85 -19.46 16.58 6.95
CA TRP A 85 -19.06 16.31 8.33
C TRP A 85 -18.95 14.82 8.63
N GLN A 86 -20.02 14.06 8.37
CA GLN A 86 -20.06 12.64 8.65
C GLN A 86 -19.00 11.88 7.84
N THR A 87 -18.85 12.23 6.56
CA THR A 87 -17.81 11.63 5.70
C THR A 87 -16.41 11.88 6.24
N THR A 88 -16.13 13.10 6.69
CA THR A 88 -14.82 13.44 7.28
C THR A 88 -14.59 12.64 8.55
N VAL A 89 -15.58 12.55 9.43
CA VAL A 89 -15.49 11.75 10.68
C VAL A 89 -15.26 10.28 10.37
N ASP A 90 -15.95 9.69 9.38
CA ASP A 90 -15.80 8.30 9.00
C ASP A 90 -14.39 8.04 8.46
N PHE A 91 -13.83 8.96 7.67
CA PHE A 91 -12.45 8.85 7.17
C PHE A 91 -11.42 8.99 8.29
N VAL A 92 -11.60 9.95 9.21
CA VAL A 92 -10.72 10.09 10.39
C VAL A 92 -10.76 8.81 11.22
N ARG A 93 -11.93 8.28 11.53
CA ARG A 93 -12.08 7.02 12.29
C ARG A 93 -11.38 5.86 11.61
N ARG A 94 -11.58 5.72 10.29
CA ARG A 94 -10.97 4.67 9.48
C ARG A 94 -9.44 4.71 9.54
N TYR A 95 -8.84 5.87 9.29
CA TYR A 95 -7.38 6.00 9.24
C TYR A 95 -6.75 6.01 10.65
N ALA A 96 -7.44 6.56 11.65
CA ALA A 96 -7.03 6.42 13.05
C ALA A 96 -7.08 4.95 13.53
N ALA A 97 -8.10 4.18 13.10
CA ALA A 97 -8.18 2.76 13.39
C ALA A 97 -7.00 1.98 12.78
N LEU A 98 -6.58 2.31 11.54
CA LEU A 98 -5.37 1.72 10.94
C LEU A 98 -4.12 2.02 11.75
N ILE A 99 -3.95 3.26 12.23
CA ILE A 99 -2.84 3.62 13.11
C ILE A 99 -2.91 2.81 14.40
N GLY A 100 -4.08 2.72 15.02
CA GLY A 100 -4.29 1.98 16.27
C GLY A 100 -4.01 0.48 16.13
N ILE A 101 -4.52 -0.16 15.06
CA ILE A 101 -4.23 -1.57 14.76
C ILE A 101 -2.73 -1.77 14.54
N GLY A 102 -2.11 -0.90 13.75
CA GLY A 102 -0.66 -0.95 13.51
C GLY A 102 0.13 -0.81 14.82
N TYR A 103 -0.29 0.08 15.71
CA TYR A 103 0.36 0.26 17.01
C TYR A 103 0.22 -0.99 17.91
N LEU A 104 -0.95 -1.63 17.91
CA LEU A 104 -1.15 -2.89 18.62
C LEU A 104 -0.24 -4.00 18.08
N LEU A 105 -0.05 -4.08 16.76
CA LEU A 105 0.85 -5.06 16.17
C LEU A 105 2.32 -4.79 16.53
N THR A 106 2.75 -3.52 16.58
CA THR A 106 4.11 -3.17 17.00
C THR A 106 4.35 -3.47 18.46
N LEU A 107 3.41 -3.14 19.36
CA LEU A 107 3.49 -3.50 20.78
C LEU A 107 3.59 -5.01 21.00
N LEU A 108 2.84 -5.79 20.20
CA LEU A 108 2.92 -7.25 20.27
C LEU A 108 4.29 -7.75 19.77
N GLY A 109 4.81 -7.18 18.69
CA GLY A 109 6.15 -7.48 18.20
C GLY A 109 7.26 -7.14 19.17
N ASP A 110 7.17 -5.99 19.86
CA ASP A 110 8.13 -5.58 20.90
C ASP A 110 8.08 -6.52 22.10
N SER A 111 6.89 -6.88 22.58
CA SER A 111 6.71 -7.80 23.72
C SER A 111 7.26 -9.21 23.43
N THR A 112 7.34 -9.59 22.18
CA THR A 112 7.86 -10.90 21.72
C THR A 112 9.31 -10.84 21.27
N GLY A 113 9.97 -9.67 21.31
CA GLY A 113 11.36 -9.49 20.88
C GLY A 113 11.56 -9.63 19.36
N ILE A 114 10.50 -9.47 18.56
CA ILE A 114 10.58 -9.57 17.10
C ILE A 114 11.23 -8.33 16.48
N TYR A 115 11.03 -7.17 17.09
CA TYR A 115 11.57 -5.89 16.62
C TYR A 115 12.80 -5.44 17.42
N GLU A 116 13.75 -4.87 16.71
CA GLU A 116 15.01 -4.34 17.27
C GLU A 116 15.08 -2.81 17.18
N SER A 117 14.09 -2.17 16.52
CA SER A 117 14.08 -0.73 16.30
C SER A 117 13.58 0.03 17.52
N THR A 118 14.15 1.21 17.78
CA THR A 118 13.74 2.12 18.86
C THR A 118 12.38 2.75 18.63
N VAL A 119 11.99 2.96 17.36
CA VAL A 119 10.69 3.49 16.95
C VAL A 119 10.02 2.53 15.96
N ASN A 120 9.13 1.71 16.48
CA ASN A 120 8.41 0.73 15.69
C ASN A 120 7.17 1.38 15.04
N TRP A 121 7.35 1.87 13.81
CA TRP A 121 6.32 2.48 12.99
C TRP A 121 6.03 1.62 11.76
N GLY A 122 5.03 0.77 11.87
CA GLY A 122 4.71 -0.19 10.81
C GLY A 122 3.97 0.43 9.63
N LEU A 123 3.73 -0.40 8.62
CA LEU A 123 3.07 0.03 7.38
C LEU A 123 1.63 0.53 7.59
N LEU A 124 0.86 -0.08 8.52
CA LEU A 124 -0.51 0.38 8.79
C LEU A 124 -0.54 1.78 9.39
N GLN A 125 0.43 2.12 10.26
CA GLN A 125 0.58 3.48 10.77
C GLN A 125 0.92 4.45 9.64
N ALA A 126 1.85 4.07 8.74
CA ALA A 126 2.23 4.90 7.60
C ALA A 126 1.03 5.15 6.66
N ILE A 127 0.24 4.12 6.35
CA ILE A 127 -0.98 4.25 5.52
C ILE A 127 -2.03 5.08 6.24
N GLY A 128 -2.23 4.87 7.54
CA GLY A 128 -3.18 5.64 8.34
C GLY A 128 -2.83 7.13 8.37
N ALA A 129 -1.57 7.47 8.64
CA ALA A 129 -1.08 8.84 8.64
C ALA A 129 -1.17 9.47 7.24
N ALA A 130 -0.76 8.75 6.19
CA ALA A 130 -0.91 9.20 4.80
C ALA A 130 -2.38 9.49 4.45
N GLY A 131 -3.30 8.65 4.92
CA GLY A 131 -4.73 8.84 4.72
C GLY A 131 -5.26 10.11 5.40
N LEU A 132 -4.83 10.40 6.63
CA LEU A 132 -5.20 11.63 7.33
C LEU A 132 -4.65 12.88 6.65
N VAL A 133 -3.38 12.85 6.22
CA VAL A 133 -2.77 13.94 5.44
C VAL A 133 -3.53 14.17 4.13
N THR A 134 -3.86 13.11 3.41
CA THR A 134 -4.62 13.20 2.15
C THR A 134 -6.02 13.78 2.36
N LEU A 135 -6.66 13.51 3.49
CA LEU A 135 -7.99 14.00 3.81
C LEU A 135 -8.08 15.53 3.80
N ILE A 136 -6.98 16.22 4.15
CA ILE A 136 -6.90 17.69 4.17
C ILE A 136 -7.13 18.29 2.77
N VAL A 137 -6.67 17.60 1.73
CA VAL A 137 -6.67 18.14 0.35
C VAL A 137 -7.58 17.40 -0.62
N ILE A 138 -8.20 16.26 -0.23
CA ILE A 138 -8.95 15.40 -1.15
C ILE A 138 -10.15 16.11 -1.79
N GLY A 139 -10.73 17.10 -1.13
CA GLY A 139 -11.81 17.92 -1.66
C GLY A 139 -11.40 18.88 -2.77
N LEU A 140 -10.11 19.11 -2.96
CA LEU A 140 -9.59 20.01 -3.98
C LEU A 140 -9.62 19.36 -5.38
N ARG A 141 -9.58 20.21 -6.42
CA ARG A 141 -9.40 19.75 -7.81
C ARG A 141 -8.03 19.08 -7.96
N TRP A 142 -7.89 18.16 -8.92
CA TRP A 142 -6.66 17.40 -9.13
C TRP A 142 -5.40 18.26 -9.29
N GLN A 143 -5.50 19.45 -9.92
CA GLN A 143 -4.37 20.36 -10.09
C GLN A 143 -3.82 20.83 -8.75
N TRP A 144 -4.71 21.24 -7.83
CA TRP A 144 -4.31 21.72 -6.51
C TRP A 144 -3.78 20.58 -5.62
N ARG A 145 -4.32 19.37 -5.79
CA ARG A 145 -3.78 18.18 -5.11
C ARG A 145 -2.39 17.82 -5.63
N LEU A 146 -2.15 17.96 -6.95
CA LEU A 146 -0.82 17.78 -7.53
C LEU A 146 0.18 18.76 -6.93
N VAL A 147 -0.16 20.05 -6.92
CA VAL A 147 0.69 21.09 -6.32
C VAL A 147 0.91 20.83 -4.83
N ALA A 148 -0.14 20.55 -4.07
CA ALA A 148 -0.04 20.26 -2.64
C ALA A 148 0.84 19.03 -2.35
N GLY A 149 0.67 17.94 -3.12
CA GLY A 149 1.48 16.74 -2.97
C GLY A 149 2.96 16.99 -3.26
N LEU A 150 3.28 17.70 -4.35
CA LEU A 150 4.66 18.03 -4.69
C LEU A 150 5.28 19.01 -3.70
N ALA A 151 4.53 20.03 -3.27
CA ALA A 151 5.00 20.99 -2.26
C ALA A 151 5.26 20.31 -0.91
N LEU A 152 4.37 19.41 -0.48
CA LEU A 152 4.53 18.63 0.74
C LEU A 152 5.77 17.73 0.66
N LEU A 153 6.00 17.09 -0.50
CA LEU A 153 7.18 16.26 -0.73
C LEU A 153 8.48 17.06 -0.68
N ALA A 154 8.49 18.24 -1.33
CA ALA A 154 9.64 19.12 -1.30
C ALA A 154 9.93 19.65 0.12
N ALA A 155 8.89 20.06 0.85
CA ALA A 155 9.02 20.48 2.25
C ALA A 155 9.57 19.35 3.12
N TYR A 156 9.04 18.13 2.97
CA TYR A 156 9.56 16.96 3.68
C TYR A 156 11.04 16.71 3.37
N GLN A 157 11.45 16.76 2.10
CA GLN A 157 12.85 16.52 1.74
C GLN A 157 13.79 17.55 2.40
N VAL A 158 13.41 18.84 2.42
CA VAL A 158 14.19 19.88 3.11
C VAL A 158 14.27 19.60 4.61
N LEU A 159 13.17 19.23 5.25
CA LEU A 159 13.14 18.91 6.69
C LEU A 159 13.95 17.65 6.99
N LEU A 160 13.87 16.62 6.13
CA LEU A 160 14.66 15.41 6.22
C LEU A 160 16.16 15.74 6.21
N ASP A 161 16.62 16.49 5.20
CA ASP A 161 18.05 16.76 5.01
C ASP A 161 18.64 17.69 6.07
N ARG A 162 17.80 18.55 6.69
CA ARG A 162 18.26 19.56 7.66
C ARG A 162 18.08 19.15 9.12
N PHE A 163 17.07 18.33 9.44
CA PHE A 163 16.67 18.15 10.83
C PHE A 163 16.35 16.69 11.18
N TRP A 164 15.74 15.88 10.30
CA TRP A 164 15.09 14.62 10.67
C TRP A 164 15.82 13.35 10.21
N LEU A 165 16.97 13.50 9.54
CA LEU A 165 17.61 12.34 8.88
C LEU A 165 17.87 11.19 9.85
N GLN A 166 18.42 11.48 11.04
CA GLN A 166 18.72 10.45 12.04
C GLN A 166 17.43 9.83 12.60
N ASP A 167 16.48 10.66 13.01
CA ASP A 167 15.20 10.19 13.56
C ASP A 167 14.43 9.31 12.58
N VAL A 168 14.50 9.65 11.29
CA VAL A 168 13.86 8.88 10.21
C VAL A 168 14.57 7.56 9.97
N LEU A 169 15.91 7.52 10.00
CA LEU A 169 16.69 6.28 9.81
C LEU A 169 16.57 5.32 10.99
N ASP A 170 16.41 5.85 12.20
CA ASP A 170 16.23 5.04 13.42
C ASP A 170 14.83 4.43 13.53
N ALA A 171 13.90 4.84 12.66
CA ALA A 171 12.52 4.39 12.68
C ALA A 171 12.19 3.47 11.48
N ILE A 172 11.35 2.47 11.71
CA ILE A 172 10.78 1.66 10.61
C ILE A 172 9.89 2.56 9.74
N HIS A 173 10.00 2.45 8.40
CA HIS A 173 9.26 3.27 7.42
C HIS A 173 9.39 4.79 7.63
N GLY A 174 10.51 5.23 8.22
CA GLY A 174 10.77 6.65 8.49
C GLY A 174 9.98 7.26 9.64
N GLY A 175 9.27 6.43 10.42
CA GLY A 175 8.53 6.87 11.59
C GLY A 175 7.39 7.86 11.29
N PRO A 176 6.90 8.55 12.32
CA PRO A 176 5.84 9.56 12.16
C PRO A 176 6.27 10.76 11.31
N TRP A 177 7.56 11.07 11.25
CA TRP A 177 8.12 12.15 10.44
C TRP A 177 7.85 11.94 8.95
N ALA A 178 8.00 10.70 8.47
CA ALA A 178 7.74 10.34 7.08
C ALA A 178 6.26 10.35 6.69
N ALA A 179 5.33 10.63 7.60
CA ALA A 179 3.91 10.78 7.28
C ALA A 179 3.66 11.85 6.20
N MET A 180 4.50 12.87 6.11
CA MET A 180 4.46 13.87 5.05
C MET A 180 4.77 13.26 3.68
N ALA A 181 5.82 12.45 3.57
CA ALA A 181 6.22 11.81 2.31
C ALA A 181 5.24 10.72 1.88
N TRP A 182 4.79 9.85 2.82
CA TRP A 182 3.75 8.86 2.54
C TRP A 182 2.41 9.52 2.19
N GLY A 183 2.07 10.65 2.84
CA GLY A 183 0.92 11.47 2.52
C GLY A 183 1.01 12.08 1.13
N SER A 184 2.17 12.64 0.77
CA SER A 184 2.44 13.12 -0.59
C SER A 184 2.24 12.01 -1.62
N MET A 185 2.81 10.81 -1.39
CA MET A 185 2.64 9.65 -2.26
C MET A 185 1.16 9.31 -2.46
N LEU A 186 0.37 9.27 -1.41
CA LEU A 186 -1.06 8.99 -1.50
C LEU A 186 -1.83 10.10 -2.21
N ILE A 187 -1.51 11.38 -1.96
CA ILE A 187 -2.10 12.52 -2.68
C ILE A 187 -1.84 12.39 -4.18
N LEU A 188 -0.59 12.13 -4.60
CA LEU A 188 -0.23 11.95 -5.99
C LEU A 188 -0.93 10.73 -6.61
N ALA A 189 -1.06 9.63 -5.86
CA ALA A 189 -1.84 8.47 -6.29
C ALA A 189 -3.31 8.80 -6.54
N THR A 190 -3.93 9.68 -5.70
CA THR A 190 -5.33 10.13 -5.94
C THR A 190 -5.47 10.99 -7.20
N VAL A 191 -4.44 11.74 -7.59
CA VAL A 191 -4.42 12.50 -8.86
C VAL A 191 -4.41 11.55 -10.05
N LEU A 192 -3.51 10.56 -10.02
CA LEU A 192 -3.44 9.52 -11.07
C LEU A 192 -4.72 8.69 -11.14
N ALA A 193 -5.36 8.43 -9.99
CA ALA A 193 -6.66 7.76 -9.93
C ALA A 193 -7.76 8.57 -10.63
N ASP A 194 -7.81 9.89 -10.46
CA ASP A 194 -8.77 10.72 -11.18
C ASP A 194 -8.54 10.66 -12.70
N PHE A 195 -7.28 10.68 -13.16
CA PHE A 195 -6.99 10.51 -14.60
C PHE A 195 -7.43 9.14 -15.12
N TYR A 196 -7.26 8.10 -14.34
CA TYR A 196 -7.71 6.76 -14.71
C TYR A 196 -9.25 6.65 -14.80
N HIS A 197 -9.96 7.22 -13.82
CA HIS A 197 -11.42 7.12 -13.72
C HIS A 197 -12.16 8.05 -14.67
N ASP A 198 -11.54 9.13 -15.10
CA ASP A 198 -12.05 10.02 -16.13
C ASP A 198 -11.67 9.49 -17.52
N GLY A 199 -12.67 9.10 -18.30
CA GLY A 199 -12.44 8.56 -19.65
C GLY A 199 -11.70 9.51 -20.57
N ALA A 200 -11.94 10.83 -20.47
CA ALA A 200 -11.27 11.86 -21.25
C ALA A 200 -9.79 12.05 -20.84
N LEU A 201 -9.48 11.85 -19.55
CA LEU A 201 -8.15 12.05 -19.00
C LEU A 201 -7.30 10.76 -18.94
N ARG A 202 -7.84 9.62 -19.39
CA ARG A 202 -7.14 8.33 -19.25
C ARG A 202 -5.77 8.28 -19.94
N LYS A 203 -5.57 8.98 -21.04
CA LYS A 203 -4.25 9.10 -21.67
C LYS A 203 -3.25 9.82 -20.77
N LEU A 204 -3.72 10.78 -19.95
CA LEU A 204 -2.88 11.49 -19.00
C LEU A 204 -2.37 10.59 -17.89
N HIS A 205 -3.11 9.53 -17.53
CA HIS A 205 -2.62 8.56 -16.54
C HIS A 205 -1.28 7.95 -16.94
N LEU A 206 -1.15 7.48 -18.19
CA LEU A 206 0.10 6.90 -18.70
C LEU A 206 1.23 7.95 -18.74
N TRP A 207 0.94 9.12 -19.34
CA TRP A 207 1.96 10.18 -19.45
C TRP A 207 2.41 10.70 -18.10
N ALA A 208 1.48 10.91 -17.16
CA ALA A 208 1.83 11.33 -15.81
C ALA A 208 2.63 10.25 -15.07
N SER A 209 2.30 8.97 -15.25
CA SER A 209 3.07 7.86 -14.67
C SER A 209 4.50 7.85 -15.17
N LEU A 210 4.69 8.01 -16.48
CA LEU A 210 6.02 8.12 -17.09
C LEU A 210 6.76 9.38 -16.63
N THR A 211 6.06 10.51 -16.50
CA THR A 211 6.65 11.76 -15.98
C THR A 211 7.15 11.58 -14.55
N PHE A 212 6.35 10.97 -13.65
CA PHE A 212 6.81 10.69 -12.30
C PHE A 212 8.02 9.75 -12.28
N LEU A 213 8.00 8.69 -13.09
CA LEU A 213 9.12 7.76 -13.20
C LEU A 213 10.39 8.48 -13.67
N VAL A 214 10.33 9.21 -14.77
CA VAL A 214 11.48 9.92 -15.34
C VAL A 214 11.99 11.01 -14.38
N THR A 215 11.08 11.75 -13.75
CA THR A 215 11.46 12.78 -12.76
C THR A 215 12.13 12.14 -11.54
N GLY A 216 11.62 11.00 -11.07
CA GLY A 216 12.23 10.25 -9.98
C GLY A 216 13.64 9.73 -10.34
N ILE A 217 13.83 9.22 -11.57
CA ILE A 217 15.16 8.82 -12.08
C ILE A 217 16.10 10.02 -12.15
N ALA A 218 15.64 11.13 -12.72
CA ALA A 218 16.46 12.35 -12.81
C ALA A 218 16.84 12.87 -11.40
N LEU A 219 15.90 12.85 -10.47
CA LEU A 219 16.14 13.28 -9.10
C LEU A 219 17.09 12.34 -8.34
N ALA A 220 17.18 11.08 -8.73
CA ALA A 220 18.11 10.11 -8.14
C ALA A 220 19.60 10.48 -8.33
N TRP A 221 19.92 11.37 -9.28
CA TRP A 221 21.26 11.92 -9.44
C TRP A 221 21.62 12.97 -8.37
N LEU A 222 20.61 13.56 -7.74
CA LEU A 222 20.76 14.62 -6.74
C LEU A 222 20.44 14.16 -5.33
N LEU A 223 19.46 13.25 -5.19
CA LEU A 223 18.96 12.76 -3.92
C LEU A 223 19.02 11.23 -3.90
N PRO A 224 19.52 10.60 -2.83
CA PRO A 224 19.58 9.15 -2.74
C PRO A 224 18.18 8.55 -2.84
N VAL A 225 18.02 7.47 -3.63
CA VAL A 225 16.80 6.67 -3.62
C VAL A 225 16.82 5.81 -2.37
N SER A 226 15.96 6.07 -1.42
CA SER A 226 15.90 5.32 -0.17
C SER A 226 14.47 5.19 0.34
N LYS A 227 14.03 3.96 0.53
CA LYS A 227 12.75 3.63 1.18
C LYS A 227 12.77 4.01 2.66
N ASN A 228 13.92 3.83 3.35
CA ASN A 228 14.02 4.11 4.78
C ASN A 228 13.91 5.61 5.05
N ARG A 229 14.50 6.44 4.18
CA ARG A 229 14.36 7.89 4.23
C ARG A 229 13.04 8.39 3.65
N VAL A 230 12.30 7.56 2.92
CA VAL A 230 11.14 7.95 2.10
C VAL A 230 11.44 9.17 1.23
N SER A 231 12.66 9.18 0.62
CA SER A 231 13.19 10.33 -0.11
C SER A 231 12.31 10.75 -1.29
N ALA A 232 12.42 12.01 -1.72
CA ALA A 232 11.60 12.52 -2.82
C ALA A 232 11.85 11.76 -4.14
N SER A 233 13.09 11.38 -4.43
CA SER A 233 13.45 10.51 -5.56
C SER A 233 12.73 9.16 -5.48
N TYR A 234 12.74 8.52 -4.30
CA TYR A 234 12.03 7.26 -4.06
C TYR A 234 10.51 7.41 -4.23
N VAL A 235 9.89 8.43 -3.66
CA VAL A 235 8.44 8.67 -3.76
C VAL A 235 8.00 8.80 -5.21
N LEU A 236 8.69 9.63 -6.01
CA LEU A 236 8.33 9.85 -7.41
C LEU A 236 8.55 8.59 -8.26
N LEU A 237 9.68 7.88 -8.07
CA LEU A 237 9.93 6.58 -8.71
C LEU A 237 8.82 5.59 -8.38
N ALA A 238 8.51 5.45 -7.10
CA ALA A 238 7.55 4.49 -6.60
C ALA A 238 6.12 4.77 -7.08
N VAL A 239 5.70 6.04 -7.13
CA VAL A 239 4.40 6.45 -7.72
C VAL A 239 4.36 6.11 -9.20
N GLY A 240 5.41 6.45 -9.96
CA GLY A 240 5.49 6.14 -11.39
C GLY A 240 5.43 4.66 -11.67
N ILE A 241 6.24 3.85 -10.97
CA ILE A 241 6.26 2.38 -11.11
C ILE A 241 4.90 1.79 -10.71
N SER A 242 4.33 2.19 -9.59
CA SER A 242 3.05 1.66 -9.11
C SER A 242 1.92 1.94 -10.09
N ALA A 243 1.90 3.14 -10.68
CA ALA A 243 0.92 3.52 -11.68
C ALA A 243 1.07 2.73 -12.99
N LEU A 244 2.29 2.45 -13.43
CA LEU A 244 2.56 1.62 -14.61
C LEU A 244 2.19 0.16 -14.38
N VAL A 245 2.52 -0.40 -13.20
CA VAL A 245 2.12 -1.76 -12.82
C VAL A 245 0.59 -1.87 -12.78
N PHE A 246 -0.10 -0.89 -12.18
CA PHE A 246 -1.56 -0.84 -12.23
C PHE A 246 -2.10 -0.73 -13.67
N GLY A 247 -1.47 0.09 -14.51
CA GLY A 247 -1.78 0.20 -15.94
C GLY A 247 -1.68 -1.15 -16.67
N LEU A 248 -0.70 -1.99 -16.29
CA LEU A 248 -0.56 -3.35 -16.81
C LEU A 248 -1.75 -4.22 -16.39
N PHE A 249 -2.17 -4.22 -15.11
CA PHE A 249 -3.36 -4.95 -14.67
C PHE A 249 -4.62 -4.51 -15.42
N HIS A 250 -4.78 -3.20 -15.62
CA HIS A 250 -5.88 -2.69 -16.42
C HIS A 250 -5.82 -3.15 -17.88
N LEU A 251 -4.65 -3.18 -18.50
CA LEU A 251 -4.45 -3.66 -19.87
C LEU A 251 -4.76 -5.15 -19.99
N LEU A 252 -4.27 -5.96 -19.05
CA LEU A 252 -4.52 -7.41 -18.99
C LEU A 252 -6.02 -7.70 -18.90
N GLU A 253 -6.74 -6.97 -18.05
CA GLU A 253 -8.19 -7.13 -17.90
C GLU A 253 -8.94 -6.63 -19.15
N SER A 254 -8.66 -5.40 -19.60
CA SER A 254 -9.45 -4.73 -20.64
C SER A 254 -9.19 -5.29 -22.04
N ARG A 255 -7.93 -5.63 -22.37
CA ARG A 255 -7.53 -6.04 -23.72
C ARG A 255 -7.56 -7.55 -23.90
N TRP A 256 -7.12 -8.30 -22.87
CA TRP A 256 -7.00 -9.76 -22.95
C TRP A 256 -8.03 -10.49 -22.08
N ARG A 257 -8.90 -9.75 -21.38
CA ARG A 257 -9.91 -10.32 -20.46
C ARG A 257 -9.33 -11.32 -19.46
N LEU A 258 -8.01 -11.16 -19.15
CA LEU A 258 -7.32 -12.00 -18.18
C LEU A 258 -7.80 -11.63 -16.79
N ARG A 259 -8.43 -12.58 -16.13
CA ARG A 259 -8.87 -12.45 -14.75
C ARG A 259 -8.04 -13.39 -13.89
N LEU A 260 -7.54 -12.87 -12.78
CA LEU A 260 -6.76 -13.61 -11.81
C LEU A 260 -7.58 -13.69 -10.51
N PRO A 261 -8.50 -14.68 -10.40
CA PRO A 261 -9.49 -14.72 -9.32
C PRO A 261 -8.85 -14.74 -7.94
N VAL A 262 -7.74 -15.45 -7.76
CA VAL A 262 -6.99 -15.48 -6.49
C VAL A 262 -6.56 -14.08 -6.06
N LEU A 263 -6.02 -13.28 -6.98
CA LEU A 263 -5.63 -11.90 -6.67
C LEU A 263 -6.84 -11.02 -6.34
N SER A 264 -7.98 -11.23 -7.03
CA SER A 264 -9.21 -10.50 -6.70
C SER A 264 -9.73 -10.84 -5.31
N GLU A 265 -9.69 -12.11 -4.91
CA GLU A 265 -10.07 -12.58 -3.57
C GLU A 265 -9.17 -11.98 -2.49
N TRP A 266 -7.85 -11.96 -2.73
CA TRP A 266 -6.88 -11.31 -1.85
C TRP A 266 -7.14 -9.81 -1.74
N GLY A 267 -7.41 -9.13 -2.86
CA GLY A 267 -7.67 -7.69 -2.88
C GLY A 267 -8.95 -7.29 -2.14
N ARG A 268 -9.98 -8.14 -2.16
CA ARG A 268 -11.23 -7.91 -1.44
C ARG A 268 -11.10 -8.04 0.07
N ASN A 269 -10.20 -8.90 0.56
CA ASN A 269 -9.93 -9.15 1.98
C ASN A 269 -8.51 -8.73 2.40
N ALA A 270 -7.94 -7.72 1.75
CA ALA A 270 -6.55 -7.31 1.88
C ALA A 270 -6.12 -7.07 3.35
N LEU A 271 -6.91 -6.33 4.12
CA LEU A 271 -6.57 -6.04 5.52
C LEU A 271 -6.57 -7.31 6.39
N LEU A 272 -7.58 -8.17 6.24
CA LEU A 272 -7.66 -9.40 7.03
C LEU A 272 -6.51 -10.35 6.71
N LEU A 273 -6.21 -10.55 5.42
CA LEU A 273 -5.09 -11.41 5.01
C LEU A 273 -3.74 -10.83 5.46
N TYR A 274 -3.59 -9.50 5.45
CA TYR A 274 -2.43 -8.83 6.01
C TYR A 274 -2.29 -9.08 7.52
N LEU A 275 -3.37 -8.97 8.30
CA LEU A 275 -3.33 -9.23 9.74
C LEU A 275 -3.05 -10.71 10.04
N LEU A 276 -3.70 -11.60 9.29
CA LEU A 276 -3.55 -13.03 9.48
C LEU A 276 -2.13 -13.52 9.18
N HIS A 277 -1.51 -13.03 8.08
CA HIS A 277 -0.13 -13.43 7.77
C HIS A 277 0.84 -12.95 8.86
N GLY A 278 0.64 -11.75 9.41
CA GLY A 278 1.46 -11.23 10.50
C GLY A 278 1.40 -12.12 11.75
N VAL A 279 0.21 -12.62 12.09
CA VAL A 279 0.06 -13.60 13.19
C VAL A 279 0.79 -14.90 12.87
N VAL A 280 0.63 -15.45 11.65
CA VAL A 280 1.29 -16.70 11.26
C VAL A 280 2.81 -16.56 11.28
N ILE A 281 3.35 -15.50 10.67
CA ILE A 281 4.81 -15.25 10.65
C ILE A 281 5.32 -14.97 12.07
N GLY A 282 4.55 -14.25 12.88
CA GLY A 282 4.89 -13.99 14.27
C GLY A 282 5.15 -15.28 15.05
N VAL A 283 4.34 -16.32 14.86
CA VAL A 283 4.54 -17.64 15.49
C VAL A 283 5.87 -18.27 15.05
N PHE A 284 6.25 -18.14 13.76
CA PHE A 284 7.54 -18.65 13.28
C PHE A 284 8.74 -17.82 13.74
N ALA A 285 8.53 -16.53 14.02
CA ALA A 285 9.58 -15.60 14.41
C ALA A 285 9.74 -15.43 15.93
N LEU A 286 8.92 -16.09 16.75
CA LEU A 286 9.03 -16.06 18.22
C LEU A 286 10.41 -16.56 18.68
N PRO A 287 11.08 -15.87 19.61
CA PRO A 287 12.34 -16.31 20.19
C PRO A 287 12.19 -17.60 21.05
N PRO A 288 13.19 -18.54 20.99
CA PRO A 288 14.30 -18.56 20.03
C PRO A 288 13.80 -18.90 18.63
N VAL A 289 14.16 -18.07 17.65
CA VAL A 289 13.69 -18.28 16.26
C VAL A 289 14.20 -19.64 15.73
N PRO A 290 13.30 -20.53 15.25
CA PRO A 290 13.69 -21.90 14.92
C PRO A 290 14.70 -21.96 13.77
N ALA A 291 15.74 -22.79 13.94
CA ALA A 291 16.77 -22.98 12.92
C ALA A 291 16.19 -23.49 11.58
N TRP A 292 15.13 -24.32 11.61
CA TRP A 292 14.44 -24.80 10.41
C TRP A 292 13.77 -23.69 9.58
N TYR A 293 13.57 -22.51 10.16
CA TYR A 293 13.07 -21.32 9.45
C TYR A 293 14.22 -20.41 9.02
N VAL A 294 15.10 -19.98 9.97
CA VAL A 294 16.17 -19.00 9.67
C VAL A 294 17.25 -19.59 8.77
N GLN A 295 17.65 -20.84 9.02
CA GLN A 295 18.74 -21.54 8.29
C GLN A 295 18.20 -22.45 7.18
N ALA A 296 16.92 -22.36 6.85
CA ALA A 296 16.28 -23.21 5.85
C ALA A 296 17.04 -23.17 4.51
N PRO A 297 17.20 -24.32 3.85
CA PRO A 297 17.71 -24.34 2.48
C PRO A 297 16.69 -23.71 1.51
N PRO A 298 17.13 -23.19 0.35
CA PRO A 298 16.26 -22.46 -0.58
C PRO A 298 15.00 -23.21 -1.00
N TRP A 299 15.08 -24.52 -1.21
CA TRP A 299 13.89 -25.33 -1.57
C TRP A 299 12.86 -25.39 -0.44
N LEU A 300 13.31 -25.44 0.82
CA LEU A 300 12.41 -25.45 1.98
C LEU A 300 11.78 -24.06 2.19
N ILE A 301 12.54 -22.97 1.99
CA ILE A 301 12.00 -21.60 1.99
C ILE A 301 10.89 -21.47 0.95
N ALA A 302 11.12 -21.95 -0.27
CA ALA A 302 10.13 -21.90 -1.33
C ALA A 302 8.88 -22.73 -0.99
N LEU A 303 9.04 -23.93 -0.44
CA LEU A 303 7.93 -24.77 -0.01
C LEU A 303 7.09 -24.12 1.10
N GLN A 304 7.75 -23.56 2.11
CA GLN A 304 7.09 -22.88 3.23
C GLN A 304 6.35 -21.62 2.75
N ALA A 305 6.96 -20.82 1.88
CA ALA A 305 6.31 -19.65 1.28
C ALA A 305 5.10 -20.06 0.44
N ALA A 306 5.22 -21.11 -0.37
CA ALA A 306 4.11 -21.66 -1.16
C ALA A 306 2.97 -22.17 -0.27
N ALA A 307 3.29 -22.87 0.82
CA ALA A 307 2.29 -23.33 1.80
C ALA A 307 1.56 -22.15 2.47
N LEU A 308 2.29 -21.11 2.89
CA LEU A 308 1.71 -19.90 3.47
C LEU A 308 0.74 -19.23 2.48
N VAL A 309 1.17 -19.03 1.23
CA VAL A 309 0.32 -18.47 0.18
C VAL A 309 -0.89 -19.34 -0.10
N ALA A 310 -0.74 -20.67 -0.15
CA ALA A 310 -1.85 -21.60 -0.38
C ALA A 310 -2.89 -21.53 0.74
N VAL A 311 -2.46 -21.52 2.01
CA VAL A 311 -3.36 -21.39 3.17
C VAL A 311 -4.10 -20.07 3.14
N LEU A 312 -3.40 -18.95 2.93
CA LEU A 312 -4.04 -17.63 2.86
C LEU A 312 -4.97 -17.52 1.65
N SER A 313 -4.62 -18.12 0.51
CA SER A 313 -5.51 -18.18 -0.67
C SER A 313 -6.76 -18.99 -0.39
N TRP A 314 -6.64 -20.11 0.31
CA TRP A 314 -7.80 -20.89 0.73
C TRP A 314 -8.72 -20.08 1.67
N VAL A 315 -8.14 -19.37 2.65
CA VAL A 315 -8.90 -18.46 3.52
C VAL A 315 -9.59 -17.36 2.71
N GLY A 316 -8.86 -16.69 1.79
CA GLY A 316 -9.42 -15.66 0.92
C GLY A 316 -10.60 -16.16 0.08
N ALA A 317 -10.44 -17.31 -0.56
CA ALA A 317 -11.49 -17.98 -1.33
C ALA A 317 -12.69 -18.37 -0.48
N TYR A 318 -12.46 -18.90 0.74
CA TYR A 318 -13.53 -19.25 1.68
C TYR A 318 -14.35 -18.02 2.08
N LEU A 319 -13.69 -16.92 2.44
CA LEU A 319 -14.35 -15.67 2.83
C LEU A 319 -15.15 -15.08 1.65
N ASP A 320 -14.57 -15.10 0.46
CA ASP A 320 -15.22 -14.58 -0.74
C ASP A 320 -16.48 -15.38 -1.10
N ARG A 321 -16.44 -16.71 -1.03
CA ARG A 321 -17.61 -17.58 -1.25
C ARG A 321 -18.71 -17.35 -0.22
N ARG A 322 -18.37 -16.91 0.99
CA ARG A 322 -19.33 -16.57 2.05
C ARG A 322 -19.81 -15.11 1.98
N GLY A 323 -19.28 -14.31 1.07
CA GLY A 323 -19.58 -12.88 0.96
C GLY A 323 -19.08 -12.06 2.17
N LEU A 324 -18.08 -12.58 2.89
CA LEU A 324 -17.52 -11.94 4.06
C LEU A 324 -16.34 -11.05 3.64
N TYR A 325 -16.49 -9.76 3.81
CA TYR A 325 -15.48 -8.77 3.48
C TYR A 325 -15.14 -7.94 4.70
N PHE A 326 -13.86 -7.95 5.07
CA PHE A 326 -13.35 -7.12 6.16
C PHE A 326 -12.94 -5.76 5.61
N THR A 327 -13.78 -4.76 5.83
CA THR A 327 -13.53 -3.35 5.44
C THR A 327 -13.62 -2.46 6.67
N LEU A 328 -12.63 -1.56 6.83
CA LEU A 328 -12.69 -0.47 7.80
C LEU A 328 -13.45 0.71 7.22
#